data_973e6764457614571b36da8bbca8ee0a
#
_entry.id   973e6764457614571b36da8bbca8ee0a
#
_cell.length_a   1.000
_cell.length_b   1.000
_cell.length_c   1.000
_cell.angle_alpha   90.00
_cell.angle_beta   90.00
_cell.angle_gamma   90.00
#
_symmetry.space_group_name_H-M   'P 1'
#
loop_
_entity.id
_entity.type
_entity.pdbx_description
1 polymer ?
#
loop_
_entity_poly.entity_id
_entity_poly.type
_entity_poly.pdbx_seq_one_letter_code
_entity_poly.pdbx_strand_id
1 'polypeptide(L)'
;YTGFEDLNMQTYIVVSAEVLSRYVFRSDVAYDWNISMDELNEDTRKFKEDHLNTFSRKNDRLDWSYYPQEPSANDSENRNAYLHELGKITNRSRFVDGLNVDAPYTTTAHYWLIKQMVNADEWRMISDDDFSIRNAFYRVFTKELRLSDAHHFICQVNKTKSRKQCLKEFGQAKAELLDWGDIRGFKTKFLRTLASHYLTELLTSHQFHEEAISKDGERYRKYADNPIKHPLATKDKGFYSVDCRTDLSALEPNEIAKMLLNVNDHSTNSFIQQIRRYISSLERPLTTARGDKKSYIYANFNPKYAQFAITILRTYYNFCRPFKSADKKVLTPAQRLGITDKQFDWKDIIYFK
;
A
#
# COMPACT_ATOMS: atom_id res chain seq x y z
N TYR A 1 -30.68 3.96 -17.50
CA TYR A 1 -29.46 3.44 -16.86
C TYR A 1 -29.20 4.02 -15.45
N THR A 2 -30.17 4.69 -14.84
CA THR A 2 -30.07 5.23 -13.49
C THR A 2 -30.06 4.16 -12.38
N GLY A 3 -30.57 2.97 -12.62
CA GLY A 3 -30.60 1.89 -11.63
C GLY A 3 -29.25 1.20 -11.34
N PHE A 4 -28.22 1.42 -12.17
CA PHE A 4 -26.89 0.86 -11.93
C PHE A 4 -25.94 1.80 -11.17
N GLU A 5 -26.22 3.11 -11.14
CA GLU A 5 -25.42 4.07 -10.37
C GLU A 5 -25.56 3.81 -8.87
N ASP A 6 -26.73 3.41 -8.40
CA ASP A 6 -27.01 3.07 -6.99
C ASP A 6 -26.35 1.76 -6.53
N LEU A 7 -25.82 0.95 -7.48
CA LEU A 7 -25.11 -0.29 -7.18
C LEU A 7 -23.57 -0.12 -7.17
N ASN A 8 -23.06 1.06 -7.51
CA ASN A 8 -21.64 1.33 -7.52
C ASN A 8 -21.09 1.44 -6.09
N MET A 9 -20.18 0.55 -5.74
CA MET A 9 -19.46 0.59 -4.48
C MET A 9 -17.96 0.72 -4.75
N GLN A 10 -17.29 1.54 -3.94
CA GLN A 10 -15.83 1.63 -3.99
C GLN A 10 -15.22 0.37 -3.39
N THR A 11 -14.23 -0.17 -4.09
CA THR A 11 -13.48 -1.34 -3.63
C THR A 11 -12.00 -0.98 -3.60
N TYR A 12 -11.31 -1.36 -2.54
CA TYR A 12 -9.88 -1.15 -2.38
C TYR A 12 -9.10 -2.28 -3.04
N ILE A 13 -7.92 -1.95 -3.51
CA ILE A 13 -6.93 -2.93 -4.00
C ILE A 13 -5.63 -2.68 -3.23
N VAL A 14 -5.19 -3.71 -2.52
CA VAL A 14 -3.89 -3.70 -1.83
C VAL A 14 -2.86 -4.37 -2.72
N VAL A 15 -1.69 -3.76 -2.85
CA VAL A 15 -0.59 -4.28 -3.65
C VAL A 15 0.71 -4.20 -2.86
N SER A 16 1.44 -5.31 -2.77
CA SER A 16 2.80 -5.32 -2.24
C SER A 16 3.79 -5.90 -3.23
N ALA A 17 4.90 -5.19 -3.40
CA ALA A 17 5.97 -5.57 -4.31
C ALA A 17 7.34 -5.38 -3.67
N GLU A 18 8.29 -6.22 -4.06
CA GLU A 18 9.68 -6.05 -3.67
C GLU A 18 10.32 -4.86 -4.41
N VAL A 19 11.12 -4.07 -3.70
CA VAL A 19 11.60 -2.76 -4.17
C VAL A 19 12.58 -2.85 -5.33
N LEU A 20 13.49 -3.82 -5.31
CA LEU A 20 14.59 -3.93 -6.28
C LEU A 20 14.21 -4.75 -7.50
N SER A 21 13.62 -5.91 -7.29
CA SER A 21 13.17 -6.82 -8.35
C SER A 21 11.85 -6.39 -8.99
N ARG A 22 11.06 -5.56 -8.30
CA ARG A 22 9.67 -5.20 -8.62
C ARG A 22 8.72 -6.40 -8.63
N TYR A 23 9.10 -7.52 -8.03
CA TYR A 23 8.23 -8.68 -7.94
C TYR A 23 7.01 -8.36 -7.07
N VAL A 24 5.84 -8.55 -7.63
CA VAL A 24 4.56 -8.33 -6.93
C VAL A 24 4.20 -9.60 -6.16
N PHE A 25 4.37 -9.57 -4.84
CA PHE A 25 4.04 -10.71 -3.98
C PHE A 25 2.55 -11.02 -4.02
N ARG A 26 1.73 -10.00 -3.79
CA ARG A 26 0.28 -10.11 -3.77
C ARG A 26 -0.40 -8.84 -4.28
N SER A 27 -1.61 -9.04 -4.76
CA SER A 27 -2.57 -7.99 -5.04
C SER A 27 -3.96 -8.51 -4.68
N ASP A 28 -4.60 -7.91 -3.71
CA ASP A 28 -5.86 -8.39 -3.14
C ASP A 28 -6.92 -7.29 -3.23
N VAL A 29 -8.12 -7.69 -3.66
CA VAL A 29 -9.30 -6.83 -3.73
C VAL A 29 -10.06 -6.93 -2.42
N ALA A 30 -10.49 -5.79 -1.88
CA ALA A 30 -11.23 -5.74 -0.62
C ALA A 30 -12.67 -6.24 -0.81
N TYR A 31 -12.81 -7.53 -1.08
CA TYR A 31 -14.08 -8.19 -1.32
C TYR A 31 -14.01 -9.66 -0.94
N ASP A 32 -14.92 -10.12 -0.09
CA ASP A 32 -15.09 -11.53 0.26
C ASP A 32 -16.35 -12.08 -0.44
N TRP A 33 -16.17 -12.96 -1.40
CA TRP A 33 -17.26 -13.62 -2.13
C TRP A 33 -17.78 -14.89 -1.48
N ASN A 34 -17.17 -15.33 -0.37
CA ASN A 34 -17.59 -16.50 0.39
C ASN A 34 -18.52 -16.14 1.55
N ILE A 35 -18.69 -14.84 1.85
CA ILE A 35 -19.62 -14.36 2.87
C ILE A 35 -20.97 -14.04 2.23
N SER A 36 -22.05 -14.57 2.81
CA SER A 36 -23.43 -14.20 2.48
C SER A 36 -23.97 -13.14 3.44
N MET A 37 -25.03 -12.42 3.01
CA MET A 37 -25.75 -11.47 3.86
C MET A 37 -26.40 -12.18 5.06
N ASP A 38 -26.86 -13.42 4.87
CA ASP A 38 -27.53 -14.19 5.91
C ASP A 38 -26.52 -14.59 7.00
N GLU A 39 -25.33 -15.06 6.63
CA GLU A 39 -24.24 -15.32 7.57
C GLU A 39 -23.83 -14.06 8.35
N LEU A 40 -23.72 -12.91 7.65
CA LEU A 40 -23.38 -11.65 8.29
C LEU A 40 -24.46 -11.21 9.28
N ASN A 41 -25.74 -11.35 8.93
CA ASN A 41 -26.85 -11.02 9.81
C ASN A 41 -26.90 -11.96 11.04
N GLU A 42 -26.61 -13.24 10.85
CA GLU A 42 -26.54 -14.21 11.93
C GLU A 42 -25.36 -13.92 12.88
N ASP A 43 -24.19 -13.66 12.35
CA ASP A 43 -23.02 -13.25 13.14
C ASP A 43 -23.31 -11.94 13.90
N THR A 44 -23.92 -10.95 13.23
CA THR A 44 -24.33 -9.70 13.87
C THR A 44 -25.25 -9.92 15.07
N ARG A 45 -26.23 -10.80 14.93
CA ARG A 45 -27.16 -11.12 16.01
C ARG A 45 -26.42 -11.77 17.17
N LYS A 46 -25.57 -12.76 16.91
CA LYS A 46 -24.77 -13.44 17.93
C LYS A 46 -23.88 -12.48 18.71
N PHE A 47 -23.24 -11.55 18.02
CA PHE A 47 -22.35 -10.57 18.66
C PHE A 47 -23.10 -9.45 19.38
N LYS A 48 -24.30 -9.09 18.96
CA LYS A 48 -25.16 -8.14 19.71
C LYS A 48 -25.64 -8.74 21.03
N GLU A 49 -25.80 -10.04 21.11
CA GLU A 49 -26.21 -10.77 22.31
C GLU A 49 -25.06 -11.04 23.29
N ASP A 50 -23.81 -10.94 22.83
CA ASP A 50 -22.63 -11.09 23.68
C ASP A 50 -22.33 -9.77 24.42
N HIS A 51 -22.99 -9.59 25.55
CA HIS A 51 -22.86 -8.41 26.41
C HIS A 51 -21.50 -8.32 27.13
N LEU A 52 -20.69 -9.37 27.10
CA LEU A 52 -19.52 -9.53 27.96
C LEU A 52 -18.24 -9.03 27.32
N ASN A 53 -18.20 -8.73 25.99
CA ASN A 53 -16.94 -8.49 25.34
C ASN A 53 -16.98 -7.37 24.29
N THR A 54 -16.76 -6.13 24.75
CA THR A 54 -16.52 -4.98 23.87
C THR A 54 -15.34 -5.18 22.92
N PHE A 55 -14.40 -6.08 23.23
CA PHE A 55 -13.29 -6.43 22.37
C PHE A 55 -13.72 -7.34 21.22
N SER A 56 -14.60 -8.30 21.46
CA SER A 56 -15.17 -9.15 20.40
C SER A 56 -15.97 -8.35 19.39
N ARG A 57 -16.73 -7.33 19.83
CA ARG A 57 -17.47 -6.43 18.94
C ARG A 57 -16.59 -5.61 17.98
N LYS A 58 -15.40 -5.22 18.43
CA LYS A 58 -14.43 -4.47 17.61
C LYS A 58 -13.61 -5.34 16.65
N ASN A 59 -13.68 -6.65 16.80
CA ASN A 59 -12.91 -7.62 16.04
C ASN A 59 -13.79 -8.63 15.30
N ASP A 60 -15.11 -8.45 15.30
CA ASP A 60 -16.04 -9.28 14.57
C ASP A 60 -16.10 -8.95 13.06
N ARG A 61 -16.80 -9.79 12.31
CA ARG A 61 -16.96 -9.61 10.85
C ARG A 61 -17.68 -8.33 10.47
N LEU A 62 -18.49 -7.74 11.35
CA LEU A 62 -19.17 -6.48 11.10
C LEU A 62 -18.25 -5.29 11.04
N ASP A 63 -17.26 -5.25 11.94
CA ASP A 63 -16.23 -4.19 11.89
C ASP A 63 -15.29 -4.37 10.69
N TRP A 64 -15.30 -5.54 10.05
CA TRP A 64 -14.43 -5.90 8.95
C TRP A 64 -15.11 -5.94 7.58
N SER A 65 -16.43 -6.00 7.56
CA SER A 65 -17.25 -5.83 6.37
C SER A 65 -17.77 -4.41 6.30
N TYR A 66 -17.89 -3.88 5.09
CA TYR A 66 -18.57 -2.61 4.85
C TYR A 66 -20.08 -2.85 5.02
N TYR A 67 -20.53 -2.75 6.26
CA TYR A 67 -21.93 -2.85 6.61
C TYR A 67 -22.35 -1.60 7.39
N PRO A 68 -23.40 -0.89 6.98
CA PRO A 68 -23.81 0.33 7.66
C PRO A 68 -24.31 0.00 9.06
N GLN A 69 -23.81 0.74 10.04
CA GLN A 69 -24.26 0.59 11.44
C GLN A 69 -25.65 1.19 11.62
N GLU A 70 -26.52 0.46 12.32
CA GLU A 70 -27.85 0.95 12.64
C GLU A 70 -27.75 2.14 13.62
N PRO A 71 -28.28 3.32 13.27
CA PRO A 71 -28.25 4.49 14.15
C PRO A 71 -29.14 4.28 15.38
N SER A 72 -28.90 5.07 16.43
CA SER A 72 -29.77 5.06 17.61
C SER A 72 -31.23 5.41 17.25
N ALA A 73 -32.18 4.89 18.01
CA ALA A 73 -33.62 5.04 17.73
C ALA A 73 -34.09 6.51 17.62
N ASN A 74 -33.34 7.45 18.20
CA ASN A 74 -33.67 8.88 18.22
C ASN A 74 -33.02 9.69 17.08
N ASP A 75 -32.22 9.06 16.21
CA ASP A 75 -31.50 9.73 15.15
C ASP A 75 -32.16 9.48 13.79
N SER A 76 -33.16 10.31 13.49
CA SER A 76 -33.98 10.17 12.27
C SER A 76 -33.20 10.52 10.99
N GLU A 77 -32.20 11.39 11.06
CA GLU A 77 -31.44 11.85 9.91
C GLU A 77 -30.47 10.77 9.43
N ASN A 78 -29.77 10.14 10.34
CA ASN A 78 -28.90 9.03 10.04
C ASN A 78 -29.64 7.73 9.69
N ARG A 79 -30.90 7.59 10.13
CA ARG A 79 -31.72 6.43 9.79
C ARG A 79 -32.05 6.34 8.30
N ASN A 80 -32.30 7.44 7.64
CA ASN A 80 -32.58 7.46 6.19
C ASN A 80 -31.30 7.10 5.40
N ALA A 81 -30.15 7.61 5.80
CA ALA A 81 -28.87 7.27 5.21
C ALA A 81 -28.55 5.76 5.40
N TYR A 82 -28.79 5.24 6.60
CA TYR A 82 -28.66 3.81 6.90
C TYR A 82 -29.54 2.93 6.00
N LEU A 83 -30.84 3.24 5.90
CA LEU A 83 -31.76 2.49 5.05
C LEU A 83 -31.39 2.55 3.56
N HIS A 84 -30.88 3.68 3.10
CA HIS A 84 -30.40 3.83 1.74
C HIS A 84 -29.18 2.95 1.45
N GLU A 85 -28.17 2.95 2.32
CA GLU A 85 -26.98 2.09 2.18
C GLU A 85 -27.34 0.60 2.30
N LEU A 86 -28.22 0.24 3.25
CA LEU A 86 -28.72 -1.11 3.39
C LEU A 86 -29.46 -1.57 2.13
N GLY A 87 -30.29 -0.69 1.55
CA GLY A 87 -30.99 -0.95 0.29
C GLY A 87 -30.03 -1.22 -0.88
N LYS A 88 -28.92 -0.48 -0.98
CA LYS A 88 -27.87 -0.73 -1.99
C LYS A 88 -27.27 -2.11 -1.84
N ILE A 89 -26.89 -2.50 -0.61
CA ILE A 89 -26.29 -3.80 -0.32
C ILE A 89 -27.26 -4.92 -0.66
N THR A 90 -28.52 -4.81 -0.21
CA THR A 90 -29.59 -5.78 -0.48
C THR A 90 -29.89 -5.93 -1.98
N ASN A 91 -29.94 -4.81 -2.70
CA ASN A 91 -30.16 -4.86 -4.15
C ASN A 91 -28.98 -5.51 -4.88
N ARG A 92 -27.78 -5.22 -4.45
CA ARG A 92 -26.57 -5.80 -5.04
C ARG A 92 -26.46 -7.31 -4.79
N SER A 93 -26.84 -7.79 -3.61
CA SER A 93 -26.79 -9.23 -3.26
C SER A 93 -27.67 -10.11 -4.15
N ARG A 94 -28.63 -9.52 -4.88
CA ARG A 94 -29.43 -10.23 -5.90
C ARG A 94 -28.64 -10.60 -7.16
N PHE A 95 -27.50 -9.94 -7.40
CA PHE A 95 -26.73 -10.09 -8.64
C PHE A 95 -25.28 -10.55 -8.39
N VAL A 96 -24.78 -10.33 -7.20
CA VAL A 96 -23.37 -10.56 -6.85
C VAL A 96 -23.27 -11.16 -5.46
N ASP A 97 -22.69 -12.34 -5.38
CA ASP A 97 -22.38 -12.98 -4.09
C ASP A 97 -21.23 -12.24 -3.38
N GLY A 98 -21.30 -12.18 -2.06
CA GLY A 98 -20.24 -11.63 -1.23
C GLY A 98 -20.41 -10.15 -0.87
N LEU A 99 -19.48 -9.64 -0.10
CA LEU A 99 -19.52 -8.31 0.49
C LEU A 99 -18.18 -7.58 0.33
N ASN A 100 -18.23 -6.26 0.25
CA ASN A 100 -17.04 -5.44 0.42
C ASN A 100 -16.51 -5.62 1.85
N VAL A 101 -15.20 -5.68 1.95
CA VAL A 101 -14.47 -5.80 3.21
C VAL A 101 -13.72 -4.51 3.47
N ASP A 102 -13.57 -4.12 4.71
CA ASP A 102 -12.82 -2.92 5.08
C ASP A 102 -11.34 -3.04 4.73
N ALA A 103 -10.75 -1.91 4.36
CA ALA A 103 -9.34 -1.83 4.01
C ALA A 103 -8.40 -2.36 5.10
N PRO A 104 -8.61 -2.08 6.42
CA PRO A 104 -7.78 -2.64 7.48
C PRO A 104 -7.78 -4.17 7.53
N TYR A 105 -8.94 -4.80 7.35
CA TYR A 105 -9.05 -6.26 7.34
C TYR A 105 -8.32 -6.87 6.15
N THR A 106 -8.64 -6.38 4.94
CA THR A 106 -8.00 -6.84 3.71
C THR A 106 -6.48 -6.67 3.77
N THR A 107 -6.00 -5.53 4.26
CA THR A 107 -4.57 -5.25 4.37
C THR A 107 -3.89 -6.14 5.41
N THR A 108 -4.57 -6.43 6.52
CA THR A 108 -4.07 -7.37 7.54
C THR A 108 -3.94 -8.78 6.99
N ALA A 109 -4.98 -9.28 6.31
CA ALA A 109 -4.96 -10.59 5.66
C ALA A 109 -3.88 -10.66 4.57
N HIS A 110 -3.74 -9.61 3.75
CA HIS A 110 -2.72 -9.47 2.73
C HIS A 110 -1.30 -9.61 3.29
N TYR A 111 -0.97 -8.89 4.37
CA TYR A 111 0.35 -8.98 5.00
C TYR A 111 0.58 -10.30 5.70
N TRP A 112 -0.45 -10.84 6.36
CA TRP A 112 -0.34 -12.16 6.97
C TRP A 112 -0.02 -13.24 5.93
N LEU A 113 -0.69 -13.22 4.79
CA LEU A 113 -0.43 -14.15 3.69
C LEU A 113 0.96 -13.96 3.06
N ILE A 114 1.45 -12.72 2.95
CA ILE A 114 2.83 -12.45 2.50
C ILE A 114 3.83 -13.05 3.50
N LYS A 115 3.60 -12.84 4.80
CA LYS A 115 4.47 -13.37 5.86
C LYS A 115 4.53 -14.90 5.84
N GLN A 116 3.44 -15.59 5.45
CA GLN A 116 3.45 -17.05 5.27
C GLN A 116 4.23 -17.51 4.01
N MET A 117 4.31 -16.65 2.99
CA MET A 117 4.96 -16.99 1.71
C MET A 117 6.45 -16.69 1.69
N VAL A 118 6.89 -15.72 2.48
CA VAL A 118 8.26 -15.18 2.43
C VAL A 118 8.96 -15.50 3.75
N ASN A 119 10.08 -16.21 3.65
CA ASN A 119 10.98 -16.39 4.78
C ASN A 119 12.02 -15.28 4.75
N ALA A 120 11.97 -14.37 5.71
CA ALA A 120 12.90 -13.26 5.84
C ALA A 120 13.26 -13.02 7.31
N ASP A 121 14.53 -12.74 7.56
CA ASP A 121 15.04 -12.41 8.89
C ASP A 121 14.67 -10.96 9.26
N GLU A 122 14.67 -10.07 8.28
CA GLU A 122 14.30 -8.66 8.45
C GLU A 122 13.20 -8.22 7.48
N TRP A 123 12.28 -7.38 7.95
CA TRP A 123 11.18 -6.82 7.18
C TRP A 123 11.28 -5.31 7.08
N ARG A 124 11.20 -4.79 5.86
CA ARG A 124 11.23 -3.34 5.58
C ARG A 124 10.03 -2.97 4.76
N MET A 125 9.00 -2.44 5.43
CA MET A 125 7.80 -1.95 4.78
C MET A 125 7.99 -0.51 4.34
N ILE A 126 7.61 -0.20 3.10
CA ILE A 126 7.56 1.16 2.57
C ILE A 126 6.12 1.41 2.12
N SER A 127 5.50 2.45 2.64
CA SER A 127 4.12 2.80 2.29
C SER A 127 3.87 4.31 2.28
N ASP A 128 2.71 4.71 1.79
CA ASP A 128 2.11 5.99 2.12
C ASP A 128 1.76 5.99 3.64
N ASP A 129 1.55 7.16 4.24
CA ASP A 129 1.12 7.26 5.64
C ASP A 129 -0.39 6.99 5.78
N ASP A 130 -0.78 5.75 5.49
CA ASP A 130 -2.14 5.28 5.60
C ASP A 130 -2.36 4.50 6.90
N PHE A 131 -3.45 4.82 7.61
CA PHE A 131 -3.79 4.22 8.89
C PHE A 131 -4.03 2.71 8.80
N SER A 132 -4.70 2.25 7.73
CA SER A 132 -5.00 0.83 7.52
C SER A 132 -3.74 0.02 7.30
N ILE A 133 -2.80 0.55 6.50
CA ILE A 133 -1.50 -0.06 6.22
C ILE A 133 -0.69 -0.17 7.51
N ARG A 134 -0.61 0.93 8.27
CA ARG A 134 0.14 0.98 9.52
C ARG A 134 -0.38 -0.01 10.56
N ASN A 135 -1.69 -0.02 10.79
CA ASN A 135 -2.31 -0.94 11.74
C ASN A 135 -2.13 -2.41 11.34
N ALA A 136 -2.32 -2.73 10.07
CA ALA A 136 -2.12 -4.07 9.56
C ALA A 136 -0.67 -4.54 9.74
N PHE A 137 0.30 -3.68 9.42
CA PHE A 137 1.71 -4.01 9.60
C PHE A 137 2.06 -4.28 11.06
N TYR A 138 1.63 -3.41 11.98
CA TYR A 138 1.92 -3.58 13.39
C TYR A 138 1.24 -4.83 14.00
N ARG A 139 0.05 -5.18 13.55
CA ARG A 139 -0.64 -6.41 14.00
C ARG A 139 0.09 -7.67 13.52
N VAL A 140 0.46 -7.73 12.26
CA VAL A 140 1.04 -8.91 11.63
C VAL A 140 2.50 -9.13 12.05
N PHE A 141 3.26 -8.05 12.18
CA PHE A 141 4.70 -8.08 12.47
C PHE A 141 5.04 -7.67 13.91
N THR A 142 4.10 -7.83 14.86
CA THR A 142 4.30 -7.44 16.27
C THR A 142 5.55 -8.05 16.90
N LYS A 143 5.85 -9.32 16.60
CA LYS A 143 7.03 -10.02 17.13
C LYS A 143 8.31 -9.40 16.58
N GLU A 144 8.39 -9.26 15.28
CA GLU A 144 9.55 -8.73 14.55
C GLU A 144 9.79 -7.25 14.91
N LEU A 145 8.72 -6.46 15.09
CA LEU A 145 8.81 -5.07 15.56
C LEU A 145 9.42 -4.97 16.96
N ARG A 146 9.04 -5.88 17.86
CA ARG A 146 9.61 -5.92 19.23
C ARG A 146 11.07 -6.35 19.26
N LEU A 147 11.51 -7.11 18.28
CA LEU A 147 12.90 -7.58 18.14
C LEU A 147 13.75 -6.62 17.28
N SER A 148 13.16 -5.52 16.76
CA SER A 148 13.78 -4.62 15.79
C SER A 148 14.15 -5.29 14.45
N ASP A 149 13.48 -6.39 14.12
CA ASP A 149 13.63 -7.11 12.86
C ASP A 149 12.62 -6.63 11.80
N ALA A 150 11.75 -5.66 12.13
CA ALA A 150 10.79 -5.06 11.22
C ALA A 150 10.79 -3.55 11.33
N HIS A 151 10.81 -2.86 10.17
CA HIS A 151 10.83 -1.40 10.10
C HIS A 151 9.79 -0.89 9.12
N HIS A 152 9.10 0.19 9.49
CA HIS A 152 8.08 0.85 8.67
C HIS A 152 8.52 2.24 8.25
N PHE A 153 8.85 2.37 6.99
CA PHE A 153 9.22 3.63 6.34
C PHE A 153 8.02 4.24 5.62
N ILE A 154 7.90 5.54 5.73
CA ILE A 154 6.87 6.33 5.04
C ILE A 154 7.53 7.07 3.89
N CYS A 155 6.94 6.97 2.68
CA CYS A 155 7.34 7.70 1.50
C CYS A 155 6.23 8.70 1.13
N GLN A 156 6.46 9.99 1.39
CA GLN A 156 5.49 11.05 1.11
C GLN A 156 5.86 11.81 -0.16
N VAL A 157 4.93 11.83 -1.10
CA VAL A 157 5.06 12.49 -2.39
C VAL A 157 3.97 13.53 -2.57
N ASN A 158 4.32 14.76 -2.93
CA ASN A 158 3.33 15.74 -3.31
C ASN A 158 2.77 15.42 -4.71
N LYS A 159 1.52 14.95 -4.76
CA LYS A 159 0.83 14.52 -5.99
C LYS A 159 0.27 15.67 -6.84
N THR A 160 0.36 16.94 -6.37
CA THR A 160 -0.19 18.11 -7.10
C THR A 160 0.80 18.77 -8.06
N LYS A 161 2.07 18.35 -8.02
CA LYS A 161 3.13 18.96 -8.84
C LYS A 161 2.95 18.68 -10.33
N SER A 162 3.19 19.70 -11.14
CA SER A 162 3.27 19.55 -12.60
C SER A 162 4.54 18.78 -13.01
N ARG A 163 4.50 18.13 -14.18
CA ARG A 163 5.68 17.44 -14.73
C ARG A 163 6.89 18.37 -14.89
N LYS A 164 6.67 19.64 -15.30
CA LYS A 164 7.73 20.64 -15.43
C LYS A 164 8.40 20.92 -14.09
N GLN A 165 7.62 21.04 -13.04
CA GLN A 165 8.11 21.24 -11.68
C GLN A 165 8.90 20.02 -11.18
N CYS A 166 8.41 18.81 -11.39
CA CYS A 166 9.13 17.59 -11.01
C CYS A 166 10.50 17.48 -11.71
N LEU A 167 10.59 17.81 -13.00
CA LEU A 167 11.86 17.83 -13.74
C LEU A 167 12.83 18.89 -13.23
N LYS A 168 12.33 20.08 -12.86
CA LYS A 168 13.14 21.14 -12.24
C LYS A 168 13.72 20.67 -10.91
N GLU A 169 12.87 20.13 -10.04
CA GLU A 169 13.27 19.59 -8.72
C GLU A 169 14.27 18.44 -8.85
N PHE A 170 14.09 17.55 -9.84
CA PHE A 170 15.07 16.49 -10.14
C PHE A 170 16.43 17.04 -10.53
N GLY A 171 16.48 18.09 -11.38
CA GLY A 171 17.72 18.77 -11.73
C GLY A 171 18.38 19.46 -10.54
N GLN A 172 17.59 20.11 -9.71
CA GLN A 172 18.04 20.77 -8.50
C GLN A 172 18.63 19.78 -7.49
N ALA A 173 17.93 18.68 -7.18
CA ALA A 173 18.45 17.64 -6.26
C ALA A 173 19.78 17.05 -6.74
N LYS A 174 19.91 16.85 -8.05
CA LYS A 174 21.17 16.38 -8.64
C LYS A 174 22.30 17.38 -8.45
N ALA A 175 22.05 18.65 -8.68
CA ALA A 175 23.05 19.72 -8.49
C ALA A 175 23.45 19.85 -7.01
N GLU A 176 22.47 19.96 -6.10
CA GLU A 176 22.71 20.05 -4.66
C GLU A 176 23.59 18.88 -4.14
N LEU A 177 23.32 17.65 -4.61
CA LEU A 177 24.07 16.48 -4.18
C LEU A 177 25.48 16.41 -4.75
N LEU A 178 25.69 16.89 -5.98
CA LEU A 178 27.03 16.98 -6.59
C LEU A 178 27.87 18.05 -5.90
N ASP A 179 27.30 19.24 -5.67
CA ASP A 179 27.97 20.34 -4.96
C ASP A 179 28.35 19.94 -3.53
N TRP A 180 27.44 19.25 -2.83
CA TRP A 180 27.74 18.67 -1.52
C TRP A 180 28.92 17.71 -1.58
N GLY A 181 28.95 16.82 -2.59
CA GLY A 181 30.05 15.87 -2.79
C GLY A 181 31.38 16.57 -3.09
N ASP A 182 31.38 17.62 -3.90
CA ASP A 182 32.58 18.39 -4.26
C ASP A 182 33.15 19.13 -3.05
N ILE A 183 32.31 19.78 -2.24
CA ILE A 183 32.70 20.46 -0.99
C ILE A 183 33.39 19.49 -0.01
N ARG A 184 32.99 18.21 0.01
CA ARG A 184 33.55 17.18 0.88
C ARG A 184 34.69 16.38 0.26
N GLY A 185 35.12 16.74 -0.96
CA GLY A 185 36.25 16.11 -1.65
C GLY A 185 35.97 14.72 -2.22
N PHE A 186 34.71 14.35 -2.43
CA PHE A 186 34.38 13.09 -3.07
C PHE A 186 34.73 13.09 -4.57
N LYS A 187 35.54 12.14 -5.00
CA LYS A 187 35.92 11.99 -6.42
C LYS A 187 34.80 11.36 -7.27
N THR A 188 33.90 10.61 -6.64
CA THR A 188 32.78 9.94 -7.36
C THR A 188 31.68 10.95 -7.72
N LYS A 189 31.09 10.76 -8.89
CA LYS A 189 29.89 11.48 -9.35
C LYS A 189 28.66 10.55 -9.41
N PHE A 190 28.75 9.37 -8.86
CA PHE A 190 27.61 8.45 -8.73
C PHE A 190 26.64 8.95 -7.67
N LEU A 191 25.50 9.47 -8.10
CA LEU A 191 24.51 10.09 -7.21
C LEU A 191 24.06 9.19 -6.05
N ARG A 192 23.95 7.88 -6.32
CA ARG A 192 23.53 6.92 -5.28
C ARG A 192 24.59 6.76 -4.18
N THR A 193 25.86 6.77 -4.54
CA THR A 193 26.98 6.73 -3.60
C THR A 193 27.03 8.03 -2.77
N LEU A 194 26.93 9.17 -3.43
CA LEU A 194 26.88 10.48 -2.75
C LEU A 194 25.68 10.56 -1.81
N ALA A 195 24.50 10.10 -2.25
CA ALA A 195 23.30 10.09 -1.44
C ALA A 195 23.43 9.21 -0.18
N SER A 196 24.13 8.08 -0.29
CA SER A 196 24.42 7.23 0.87
C SER A 196 25.27 7.96 1.91
N HIS A 197 26.34 8.61 1.48
CA HIS A 197 27.19 9.40 2.39
C HIS A 197 26.47 10.63 2.97
N TYR A 198 25.68 11.32 2.14
CA TYR A 198 24.86 12.45 2.57
C TYR A 198 23.86 12.03 3.67
N LEU A 199 23.15 10.94 3.46
CA LEU A 199 22.22 10.41 4.45
C LEU A 199 22.93 9.97 5.73
N THR A 200 24.10 9.32 5.61
CA THR A 200 24.88 8.92 6.79
C THR A 200 25.28 10.14 7.62
N GLU A 201 25.76 11.22 7.00
CA GLU A 201 26.10 12.46 7.69
C GLU A 201 24.86 13.12 8.33
N LEU A 202 23.76 13.20 7.57
CA LEU A 202 22.51 13.78 8.09
C LEU A 202 22.03 13.04 9.34
N LEU A 203 22.06 11.70 9.33
CA LEU A 203 21.58 10.84 10.40
C LEU A 203 22.43 10.85 11.66
N THR A 204 23.63 11.47 11.64
CA THR A 204 24.40 11.68 12.89
C THR A 204 23.72 12.65 13.85
N SER A 205 22.89 13.55 13.34
CA SER A 205 22.17 14.57 14.13
C SER A 205 20.65 14.45 14.03
N HIS A 206 20.13 13.76 13.01
CA HIS A 206 18.71 13.59 12.80
C HIS A 206 18.17 12.35 13.48
N GLN A 207 17.03 12.46 14.15
CA GLN A 207 16.32 11.35 14.78
C GLN A 207 14.85 11.38 14.42
N PHE A 208 14.30 10.21 14.05
CA PHE A 208 12.85 10.02 13.80
C PHE A 208 12.05 9.84 15.09
N HIS A 209 12.74 9.56 16.23
CA HIS A 209 12.14 9.38 17.55
C HIS A 209 12.90 10.19 18.57
N GLU A 210 12.18 10.78 19.50
CA GLU A 210 12.71 11.53 20.64
C GLU A 210 12.50 10.74 21.95
N GLU A 211 13.34 10.98 22.95
CA GLU A 211 13.12 10.45 24.29
C GLU A 211 11.97 11.20 24.95
N ALA A 212 11.05 10.46 25.53
CA ALA A 212 9.92 10.98 26.28
C ALA A 212 9.75 10.21 27.59
N ILE A 213 9.11 10.86 28.56
CA ILE A 213 8.80 10.26 29.87
C ILE A 213 7.28 10.12 29.97
N SER A 214 6.80 8.93 30.30
CA SER A 214 5.37 8.66 30.54
C SER A 214 4.90 9.35 31.83
N LYS A 215 3.59 9.39 32.05
CA LYS A 215 3.01 9.91 33.31
C LYS A 215 3.47 9.12 34.55
N ASP A 216 3.83 7.88 34.34
CA ASP A 216 4.28 6.93 35.39
C ASP A 216 5.82 6.98 35.57
N GLY A 217 6.50 7.88 34.90
CA GLY A 217 7.96 8.07 35.00
C GLY A 217 8.81 7.14 34.13
N GLU A 218 8.20 6.31 33.32
CA GLU A 218 8.92 5.40 32.41
C GLU A 218 9.45 6.15 31.17
N ARG A 219 10.70 5.89 30.79
CA ARG A 219 11.30 6.42 29.56
C ARG A 219 10.85 5.57 28.37
N TYR A 220 10.44 6.23 27.30
CA TYR A 220 10.10 5.58 26.04
C TYR A 220 10.51 6.43 24.85
N ARG A 221 10.61 5.81 23.67
CA ARG A 221 10.90 6.50 22.41
C ARG A 221 9.59 6.89 21.74
N LYS A 222 9.38 8.21 21.58
CA LYS A 222 8.19 8.77 20.94
C LYS A 222 8.53 9.15 19.51
N TYR A 223 7.64 8.81 18.58
CA TYR A 223 7.73 9.26 17.21
C TYR A 223 7.69 10.80 17.13
N ALA A 224 8.67 11.39 16.46
CA ALA A 224 8.88 12.84 16.43
C ALA A 224 8.19 13.56 15.25
N ASP A 225 7.65 12.81 14.27
CA ASP A 225 7.09 13.36 13.02
C ASP A 225 8.07 14.31 12.33
N ASN A 226 9.28 13.83 12.11
CA ASN A 226 10.40 14.60 11.60
C ASN A 226 10.93 13.98 10.29
N PRO A 227 10.18 14.11 9.17
CA PRO A 227 10.58 13.54 7.89
C PRO A 227 11.78 14.27 7.29
N ILE A 228 12.63 13.53 6.61
CA ILE A 228 13.77 14.08 5.86
C ILE A 228 13.44 14.17 4.37
N LYS A 229 13.96 15.21 3.71
CA LYS A 229 13.95 15.32 2.26
C LYS A 229 14.91 14.28 1.69
N HIS A 230 14.41 13.36 0.88
CA HIS A 230 15.28 12.35 0.25
C HIS A 230 16.22 13.00 -0.76
N PRO A 231 17.54 12.72 -0.72
CA PRO A 231 18.52 13.39 -1.60
C PRO A 231 18.37 13.03 -3.07
N LEU A 232 17.75 11.88 -3.39
CA LEU A 232 17.47 11.47 -4.76
C LEU A 232 16.03 11.79 -5.11
N ALA A 233 15.81 12.91 -5.82
CA ALA A 233 14.51 13.20 -6.41
C ALA A 233 14.23 12.32 -7.65
N THR A 234 12.98 12.24 -8.07
CA THR A 234 12.58 11.47 -9.26
C THR A 234 12.04 12.37 -10.36
N LYS A 235 12.20 11.95 -11.64
CA LYS A 235 11.72 12.74 -12.80
C LYS A 235 10.19 12.87 -12.81
N ASP A 236 9.48 11.89 -12.24
CA ASP A 236 8.02 11.84 -12.31
C ASP A 236 7.35 12.51 -11.10
N LYS A 237 8.05 12.63 -9.97
CA LYS A 237 7.48 13.12 -8.72
C LYS A 237 8.25 14.28 -8.10
N GLY A 238 9.45 14.58 -8.60
CA GLY A 238 10.33 15.60 -8.01
C GLY A 238 10.86 15.19 -6.64
N PHE A 239 10.96 16.14 -5.72
CA PHE A 239 11.31 15.89 -4.31
C PHE A 239 10.23 15.11 -3.61
N TYR A 240 10.68 14.22 -2.74
CA TYR A 240 9.83 13.50 -1.79
C TYR A 240 10.49 13.42 -0.42
N SER A 241 9.72 13.21 0.61
CA SER A 241 10.22 13.02 1.96
C SER A 241 10.08 11.57 2.40
N VAL A 242 10.95 11.19 3.31
CA VAL A 242 10.95 9.86 3.93
C VAL A 242 10.98 10.01 5.45
N ASP A 243 10.26 9.13 6.10
CA ASP A 243 10.17 9.06 7.54
C ASP A 243 10.20 7.61 8.01
N CYS A 244 10.39 7.36 9.29
CA CYS A 244 10.32 6.03 9.87
C CYS A 244 9.45 6.01 11.11
N ARG A 245 8.42 5.18 11.07
CA ARG A 245 7.46 5.02 12.18
C ARG A 245 7.95 4.08 13.28
N THR A 246 8.96 3.27 13.00
CA THR A 246 9.58 2.37 13.97
C THR A 246 10.87 2.94 14.50
N ASP A 247 11.20 2.65 15.75
CA ASP A 247 12.44 3.11 16.35
C ASP A 247 13.67 2.48 15.68
N LEU A 248 14.60 3.33 15.27
CA LEU A 248 15.86 2.95 14.62
C LEU A 248 17.07 3.23 15.52
N SER A 249 16.87 3.58 16.80
CA SER A 249 17.94 4.00 17.70
C SER A 249 18.99 2.93 18.00
N ALA A 250 18.67 1.66 17.75
CA ALA A 250 19.60 0.54 17.89
C ALA A 250 20.56 0.38 16.69
N LEU A 251 20.30 1.11 15.59
CA LEU A 251 21.06 0.97 14.34
C LEU A 251 22.03 2.13 14.15
N GLU A 252 23.17 1.84 13.51
CA GLU A 252 24.14 2.84 13.15
C GLU A 252 23.65 3.72 11.97
N PRO A 253 24.05 5.02 11.92
CA PRO A 253 23.64 5.93 10.85
C PRO A 253 23.87 5.42 9.44
N ASN A 254 24.95 4.65 9.19
CA ASN A 254 25.24 4.08 7.89
C ASN A 254 24.29 2.93 7.50
N GLU A 255 23.77 2.18 8.47
CA GLU A 255 22.77 1.13 8.25
C GLU A 255 21.41 1.74 7.91
N ILE A 256 21.01 2.75 8.70
CA ILE A 256 19.80 3.51 8.43
C ILE A 256 19.87 4.18 7.04
N ALA A 257 21.01 4.79 6.70
CA ALA A 257 21.20 5.42 5.38
C ALA A 257 21.03 4.42 4.21
N LYS A 258 21.54 3.20 4.35
CA LYS A 258 21.35 2.13 3.35
C LYS A 258 19.89 1.72 3.19
N MET A 259 19.12 1.71 4.27
CA MET A 259 17.68 1.44 4.23
C MET A 259 16.95 2.58 3.54
N LEU A 260 17.16 3.83 3.99
CA LEU A 260 16.51 5.02 3.46
C LEU A 260 16.78 5.24 1.97
N LEU A 261 17.98 4.90 1.50
CA LEU A 261 18.35 5.01 0.09
C LEU A 261 17.44 4.22 -0.86
N ASN A 262 16.75 3.21 -0.36
CA ASN A 262 15.82 2.37 -1.11
C ASN A 262 14.35 2.74 -0.86
N VAL A 263 14.06 3.67 0.03
CA VAL A 263 12.67 4.09 0.32
C VAL A 263 12.12 4.85 -0.87
N ASN A 264 11.23 4.18 -1.61
CA ASN A 264 10.49 4.75 -2.73
C ASN A 264 9.27 3.88 -3.04
N ASP A 265 8.33 4.41 -3.81
CA ASP A 265 7.10 3.74 -4.20
C ASP A 265 7.08 3.24 -5.66
N HIS A 266 8.25 3.14 -6.30
CA HIS A 266 8.33 2.82 -7.73
C HIS A 266 7.76 1.47 -8.11
N SER A 267 8.00 0.44 -7.30
CA SER A 267 7.61 -0.94 -7.61
C SER A 267 6.09 -1.10 -7.59
N THR A 268 5.43 -0.66 -6.52
CA THR A 268 3.99 -0.70 -6.38
C THR A 268 3.28 0.20 -7.40
N ASN A 269 3.76 1.43 -7.58
CA ASN A 269 3.20 2.33 -8.59
C ASN A 269 3.35 1.81 -10.02
N SER A 270 4.47 1.16 -10.34
CA SER A 270 4.65 0.55 -11.65
C SER A 270 3.55 -0.47 -11.93
N PHE A 271 3.25 -1.34 -10.98
CA PHE A 271 2.20 -2.35 -11.14
C PHE A 271 0.79 -1.74 -11.13
N ILE A 272 0.51 -0.77 -10.27
CA ILE A 272 -0.77 -0.05 -10.26
C ILE A 272 -1.03 0.63 -11.61
N GLN A 273 -0.01 1.21 -12.26
CA GLN A 273 -0.15 1.77 -13.61
C GLN A 273 -0.43 0.67 -14.67
N GLN A 274 0.08 -0.55 -14.48
CA GLN A 274 -0.28 -1.66 -15.37
C GLN A 274 -1.75 -2.09 -15.18
N ILE A 275 -2.23 -2.17 -13.93
CA ILE A 275 -3.64 -2.44 -13.65
C ILE A 275 -4.52 -1.46 -14.44
N ARG A 276 -4.26 -0.16 -14.29
CA ARG A 276 -5.03 0.90 -14.97
C ARG A 276 -4.98 0.83 -16.50
N ARG A 277 -3.84 0.45 -17.07
CA ARG A 277 -3.64 0.41 -18.54
C ARG A 277 -4.18 -0.85 -19.19
N TYR A 278 -4.16 -1.98 -18.50
CA TYR A 278 -4.52 -3.28 -19.09
C TYR A 278 -5.89 -3.79 -18.66
N ILE A 279 -6.42 -3.29 -17.54
CA ILE A 279 -7.73 -3.71 -17.05
C ILE A 279 -8.66 -2.49 -17.06
N SER A 280 -9.32 -2.26 -18.19
CA SER A 280 -10.19 -1.10 -18.40
C SER A 280 -11.30 -0.97 -17.35
N SER A 281 -11.80 -2.09 -16.83
CA SER A 281 -12.81 -2.13 -15.78
C SER A 281 -12.30 -1.63 -14.41
N LEU A 282 -10.98 -1.48 -14.24
CA LEU A 282 -10.33 -0.96 -13.02
C LEU A 282 -9.68 0.41 -13.24
N GLU A 283 -9.91 1.01 -14.42
CA GLU A 283 -9.48 2.39 -14.68
C GLU A 283 -10.35 3.37 -13.88
N ARG A 284 -9.84 4.57 -13.69
CA ARG A 284 -10.60 5.64 -13.06
C ARG A 284 -11.83 5.99 -13.91
N PRO A 285 -12.95 6.41 -13.27
CA PRO A 285 -14.11 6.83 -14.00
C PRO A 285 -13.78 7.97 -14.97
N LEU A 286 -14.33 7.91 -16.17
CA LEU A 286 -14.16 8.93 -17.18
C LEU A 286 -14.96 10.18 -16.81
N THR A 287 -14.36 11.35 -16.99
CA THR A 287 -15.10 12.61 -16.89
C THR A 287 -15.96 12.77 -18.15
N THR A 288 -17.24 13.08 -17.97
CA THR A 288 -18.12 13.36 -19.12
C THR A 288 -17.73 14.66 -19.80
N ALA A 289 -18.11 14.84 -21.07
CA ALA A 289 -17.80 16.04 -21.86
C ALA A 289 -18.32 17.34 -21.21
N ARG A 290 -19.28 17.27 -20.31
CA ARG A 290 -19.81 18.42 -19.55
C ARG A 290 -19.08 18.72 -18.23
N GLY A 291 -18.05 17.92 -17.88
CA GLY A 291 -17.13 18.18 -16.76
C GLY A 291 -17.65 17.88 -15.35
N ASP A 292 -18.92 17.65 -15.17
CA ASP A 292 -19.63 17.59 -13.88
C ASP A 292 -20.03 16.18 -13.42
N LYS A 293 -19.90 15.18 -14.31
CA LYS A 293 -20.26 13.79 -14.00
C LYS A 293 -19.13 12.83 -14.31
N LYS A 294 -19.01 11.80 -13.47
CA LYS A 294 -18.10 10.66 -13.67
C LYS A 294 -18.89 9.51 -14.30
N SER A 295 -18.36 8.94 -15.38
CA SER A 295 -18.95 7.77 -16.03
C SER A 295 -18.23 6.50 -15.58
N TYR A 296 -18.98 5.53 -15.09
CA TYR A 296 -18.51 4.22 -14.63
C TYR A 296 -18.84 3.09 -15.63
N ILE A 297 -19.00 3.44 -16.90
CA ILE A 297 -19.38 2.53 -17.99
C ILE A 297 -18.51 1.27 -18.03
N TYR A 298 -17.22 1.40 -17.69
CA TYR A 298 -16.27 0.29 -17.67
C TYR A 298 -16.04 -0.29 -16.26
N ALA A 299 -16.79 0.18 -15.25
CA ALA A 299 -16.62 -0.33 -13.89
C ALA A 299 -16.93 -1.83 -13.82
N ASN A 300 -16.13 -2.54 -13.04
CA ASN A 300 -16.36 -3.97 -12.83
C ASN A 300 -17.54 -4.16 -11.90
N PHE A 301 -18.59 -4.80 -12.40
CA PHE A 301 -19.79 -5.04 -11.63
C PHE A 301 -19.55 -6.06 -10.49
N ASN A 302 -18.74 -7.10 -10.74
CA ASN A 302 -18.42 -8.13 -9.75
C ASN A 302 -16.93 -8.10 -9.40
N PRO A 303 -16.56 -7.69 -8.16
CA PRO A 303 -15.17 -7.62 -7.70
C PRO A 303 -14.39 -8.93 -7.73
N LYS A 304 -15.07 -10.08 -7.73
CA LYS A 304 -14.46 -11.39 -7.92
C LYS A 304 -13.69 -11.47 -9.25
N TYR A 305 -14.29 -10.97 -10.33
CA TYR A 305 -13.61 -10.93 -11.63
C TYR A 305 -12.47 -9.90 -11.67
N ALA A 306 -12.57 -8.83 -10.88
CA ALA A 306 -11.46 -7.91 -10.68
C ALA A 306 -10.25 -8.64 -10.08
N GLN A 307 -10.47 -9.46 -9.03
CA GLN A 307 -9.42 -10.26 -8.42
C GLN A 307 -8.78 -11.23 -9.41
N PHE A 308 -9.58 -11.91 -10.23
CA PHE A 308 -9.05 -12.83 -11.25
C PHE A 308 -8.20 -12.09 -12.29
N ALA A 309 -8.71 -10.99 -12.83
CA ALA A 309 -7.99 -10.18 -13.82
C ALA A 309 -6.66 -9.63 -13.27
N ILE A 310 -6.64 -9.14 -12.02
CA ILE A 310 -5.42 -8.67 -11.37
C ILE A 310 -4.44 -9.83 -11.13
N THR A 311 -4.93 -11.01 -10.76
CA THR A 311 -4.10 -12.20 -10.55
C THR A 311 -3.42 -12.63 -11.85
N ILE A 312 -4.16 -12.66 -12.97
CA ILE A 312 -3.61 -12.95 -14.30
C ILE A 312 -2.57 -11.90 -14.69
N LEU A 313 -2.88 -10.61 -14.50
CA LEU A 313 -1.94 -9.52 -14.79
C LEU A 313 -0.68 -9.61 -13.94
N ARG A 314 -0.80 -9.93 -12.64
CA ARG A 314 0.33 -10.12 -11.72
C ARG A 314 1.24 -11.26 -12.19
N THR A 315 0.65 -12.40 -12.60
CA THR A 315 1.41 -13.54 -13.12
C THR A 315 2.16 -13.15 -14.39
N TYR A 316 1.49 -12.51 -15.34
CA TYR A 316 2.14 -12.00 -16.54
C TYR A 316 3.25 -10.99 -16.23
N TYR A 317 3.00 -10.04 -15.34
CA TYR A 317 3.97 -9.02 -14.94
C TYR A 317 5.23 -9.63 -14.33
N ASN A 318 5.05 -10.60 -13.42
CA ASN A 318 6.15 -11.21 -12.70
C ASN A 318 6.99 -12.15 -13.57
N PHE A 319 6.36 -12.93 -14.45
CA PHE A 319 7.02 -14.06 -15.12
C PHE A 319 7.25 -13.86 -16.62
N CYS A 320 6.41 -13.06 -17.29
CA CYS A 320 6.47 -12.91 -18.74
C CYS A 320 7.06 -11.58 -19.20
N ARG A 321 6.96 -10.52 -18.39
CA ARG A 321 7.30 -9.17 -18.79
C ARG A 321 8.66 -8.73 -18.27
N PRO A 322 9.73 -8.76 -19.10
CA PRO A 322 11.03 -8.29 -18.67
C PRO A 322 11.10 -6.76 -18.65
N PHE A 323 12.00 -6.23 -17.83
CA PHE A 323 12.34 -4.81 -17.82
C PHE A 323 13.84 -4.61 -17.68
N LYS A 324 14.33 -3.48 -18.20
CA LYS A 324 15.71 -3.07 -18.07
C LYS A 324 15.92 -2.29 -16.78
N SER A 325 16.87 -2.70 -15.96
CA SER A 325 17.23 -1.99 -14.72
C SER A 325 18.58 -1.27 -14.86
N ALA A 326 19.06 -0.67 -13.76
CA ALA A 326 20.32 0.08 -13.72
C ALA A 326 21.55 -0.78 -14.09
N ASP A 327 21.51 -2.08 -13.85
CA ASP A 327 22.51 -3.08 -14.25
C ASP A 327 22.52 -3.39 -15.75
N LYS A 328 21.65 -2.72 -16.51
CA LYS A 328 21.42 -2.88 -17.96
C LYS A 328 20.88 -4.27 -18.36
N LYS A 329 20.71 -5.21 -17.44
CA LYS A 329 20.11 -6.52 -17.72
C LYS A 329 18.61 -6.39 -17.97
N VAL A 330 18.10 -7.19 -18.91
CA VAL A 330 16.67 -7.27 -19.27
C VAL A 330 16.15 -8.58 -18.71
N LEU A 331 15.49 -8.52 -17.57
CA LEU A 331 14.99 -9.67 -16.82
C LEU A 331 13.58 -9.41 -16.32
N THR A 332 12.81 -10.48 -16.10
CA THR A 332 11.50 -10.39 -15.44
C THR A 332 11.66 -10.15 -13.93
N PRO A 333 10.63 -9.63 -13.23
CA PRO A 333 10.65 -9.52 -11.78
C PRO A 333 10.98 -10.84 -11.07
N ALA A 334 10.44 -11.97 -11.53
CA ALA A 334 10.70 -13.29 -10.95
C ALA A 334 12.16 -13.74 -11.12
N GLN A 335 12.77 -13.48 -12.29
CA GLN A 335 14.19 -13.74 -12.53
C GLN A 335 15.08 -12.86 -11.63
N ARG A 336 14.71 -11.59 -11.44
CA ARG A 336 15.46 -10.67 -10.57
C ARG A 336 15.39 -11.05 -9.11
N LEU A 337 14.28 -11.62 -8.66
CA LEU A 337 14.13 -12.11 -7.30
C LEU A 337 14.77 -13.49 -7.09
N GLY A 338 15.21 -14.15 -8.19
CA GLY A 338 15.82 -15.47 -8.12
C GLY A 338 14.83 -16.62 -7.97
N ILE A 339 13.56 -16.41 -8.28
CA ILE A 339 12.51 -17.46 -8.23
C ILE A 339 12.67 -18.42 -9.41
N THR A 340 13.12 -17.93 -10.55
CA THR A 340 13.30 -18.71 -11.78
C THR A 340 14.38 -18.11 -12.65
N ASP A 341 15.06 -18.95 -13.43
CA ASP A 341 16.00 -18.49 -14.46
C ASP A 341 15.30 -18.31 -15.83
N LYS A 342 14.10 -18.88 -15.99
CA LYS A 342 13.33 -18.83 -17.24
C LYS A 342 12.44 -17.59 -17.29
N GLN A 343 12.42 -16.91 -18.44
CA GLN A 343 11.31 -16.04 -18.81
C GLN A 343 10.20 -16.91 -19.40
N PHE A 344 8.98 -16.79 -18.87
CA PHE A 344 7.81 -17.52 -19.34
C PHE A 344 7.10 -16.77 -20.46
N ASP A 345 6.38 -17.50 -21.31
CA ASP A 345 5.43 -16.94 -22.26
C ASP A 345 3.97 -17.21 -21.84
N TRP A 346 3.00 -16.73 -22.62
CA TRP A 346 1.60 -16.95 -22.34
C TRP A 346 1.18 -18.41 -22.37
N LYS A 347 1.81 -19.23 -23.23
CA LYS A 347 1.52 -20.66 -23.34
C LYS A 347 1.99 -21.39 -22.09
N ASP A 348 3.18 -21.04 -21.61
CA ASP A 348 3.70 -21.57 -20.34
C ASP A 348 2.72 -21.35 -19.17
N ILE A 349 2.05 -20.18 -19.13
CA ILE A 349 1.12 -19.82 -18.05
C ILE A 349 -0.23 -20.52 -18.23
N ILE A 350 -0.81 -20.51 -19.45
CA ILE A 350 -2.14 -21.05 -19.72
C ILE A 350 -2.13 -22.58 -19.63
N TYR A 351 -1.07 -23.21 -20.09
CA TYR A 351 -0.94 -24.67 -20.16
C TYR A 351 -0.04 -25.22 -19.05
N PHE A 352 0.17 -24.45 -17.98
CA PHE A 352 0.93 -24.92 -16.82
C PHE A 352 0.24 -26.15 -16.20
N LYS A 353 0.97 -27.27 -16.12
CA LYS A 353 0.51 -28.54 -15.54
C LYS A 353 1.24 -28.84 -14.25
#